data_b5b7503fd2fd2013ea274d5d05908db2
#
_entry.id   b5b7503fd2fd2013ea274d5d05908db2
#
_cell.length_a   1.000
_cell.length_b   1.000
_cell.length_c   1.000
_cell.angle_alpha   90.00
_cell.angle_beta   90.00
_cell.angle_gamma   90.00
#
_symmetry.space_group_name_H-M   'P 1'
#
loop_
_entity.id
_entity.type
_entity.pdbx_description
1 polymer ?
#
loop_
_entity_poly.entity_id
_entity_poly.type
_entity_poly.pdbx_seq_one_letter_code
_entity_poly.pdbx_strand_id
1 'polypeptide(L)'
;MRIKKITNKNVILDDTGNVDYNVYIDTDSVYFLAEPLVKHRYPDYKTFDEKRMAVEVDTIATETQTFLNSFYDMLAERLFFIPKEKHRLEIKKEFISKAGFWVAKKRYAQWMVLKNGIPCDKLDVKGLDVVRSSFPKAFQEQMSGMLKDILMGKDNEYVDKKLLEFKSNMINLPVNKIAKGGAIKELSKYDNGTWRKDSGLSIARFEKGTPAHVKAGITYNRLLKFFNCAYKHEPIRDGDKVKWVYLKTNPLGLDTLAFKDYNDPKDIMDFIERYVDRDGIYAAELENKVDDFYKALKWEKASMEANTAKKFFVF
;
A
#
# COMPACT_ATOMS: atom_id res chain seq x y z
N MET A 1 3.96 35.67 13.62
CA MET A 1 3.96 34.39 14.33
C MET A 1 4.82 34.56 15.58
N ARG A 2 4.27 34.51 16.79
CA ARG A 2 5.05 34.61 18.03
C ARG A 2 5.02 33.26 18.75
N ILE A 3 6.18 32.74 19.12
CA ILE A 3 6.27 31.53 19.94
C ILE A 3 5.89 31.92 21.37
N LYS A 4 4.78 31.38 21.88
CA LYS A 4 4.28 31.69 23.23
C LYS A 4 4.95 30.86 24.30
N LYS A 5 5.24 29.60 24.00
CA LYS A 5 5.86 28.68 24.98
C LYS A 5 6.57 27.52 24.25
N ILE A 6 7.77 27.23 24.68
CA ILE A 6 8.47 25.99 24.35
C ILE A 6 8.36 25.08 25.57
N THR A 7 7.75 23.93 25.42
CA THR A 7 7.78 22.85 26.42
C THR A 7 8.65 21.72 25.88
N ASN A 8 9.09 20.80 26.74
CA ASN A 8 9.92 19.65 26.35
C ASN A 8 9.24 18.74 25.31
N LYS A 9 8.00 19.02 24.90
CA LYS A 9 7.23 18.23 23.93
C LYS A 9 6.57 19.04 22.82
N ASN A 10 6.30 20.35 22.99
CA ASN A 10 5.55 21.16 22.02
C ASN A 10 5.98 22.60 21.98
N VAL A 11 5.94 23.20 20.78
CA VAL A 11 5.99 24.66 20.57
C VAL A 11 4.56 25.16 20.43
N ILE A 12 4.12 26.01 21.35
CA ILE A 12 2.77 26.59 21.32
C ILE A 12 2.84 27.98 20.68
N LEU A 13 2.06 28.19 19.62
CA LEU A 13 1.95 29.46 18.90
C LEU A 13 0.75 30.28 19.40
N ASP A 14 0.92 31.60 19.47
CA ASP A 14 -0.01 32.49 20.20
C ASP A 14 -1.35 32.76 19.49
N ASP A 15 -1.41 32.65 18.15
CA ASP A 15 -2.52 33.23 17.38
C ASP A 15 -3.59 32.22 16.90
N THR A 16 -3.42 30.93 17.20
CA THR A 16 -4.27 29.88 16.62
C THR A 16 -4.91 28.95 17.65
N GLY A 17 -4.78 29.25 18.93
CA GLY A 17 -5.35 28.41 20.00
C GLY A 17 -4.71 27.02 20.05
N ASN A 18 -5.53 25.99 20.23
CA ASN A 18 -5.08 24.59 20.36
C ASN A 18 -5.01 23.83 19.01
N VAL A 19 -4.74 24.50 17.90
CA VAL A 19 -4.61 23.81 16.59
C VAL A 19 -3.26 23.14 16.50
N ASP A 20 -3.25 21.82 16.42
CA ASP A 20 -2.06 21.04 16.12
C ASP A 20 -1.88 20.98 14.60
N TYR A 21 -0.86 21.68 14.10
CA TYR A 21 -0.53 21.70 12.68
C TYR A 21 0.27 20.49 12.24
N ASN A 22 0.83 19.71 13.17
CA ASN A 22 1.64 18.55 12.84
C ASN A 22 0.74 17.37 12.50
N VAL A 23 0.83 16.91 11.27
CA VAL A 23 0.11 15.73 10.78
C VAL A 23 0.90 14.45 11.06
N TYR A 24 2.21 14.50 10.81
CA TYR A 24 3.08 13.35 10.96
C TYR A 24 4.54 13.78 11.14
N ILE A 25 5.26 13.05 11.99
CA ILE A 25 6.70 13.24 12.26
C ILE A 25 7.37 11.87 12.14
N ASP A 26 8.47 11.79 11.39
CA ASP A 26 9.28 10.57 11.30
C ASP A 26 10.77 10.94 11.31
N THR A 27 11.45 10.57 12.38
CA THR A 27 12.90 10.73 12.61
C THR A 27 13.40 12.16 12.41
N ASP A 28 13.56 12.60 11.17
CA ASP A 28 14.17 13.87 10.73
C ASP A 28 13.23 14.68 9.81
N SER A 29 12.00 14.25 9.65
CA SER A 29 11.01 14.91 8.82
C SER A 29 9.73 15.27 9.57
N VAL A 30 9.11 16.39 9.20
CA VAL A 30 7.83 16.83 9.73
C VAL A 30 6.87 17.17 8.59
N TYR A 31 5.64 16.72 8.72
CA TYR A 31 4.52 17.05 7.83
C TYR A 31 3.56 17.92 8.62
N PHE A 32 3.27 19.09 8.12
CA PHE A 32 2.33 19.99 8.77
C PHE A 32 1.24 20.47 7.82
N LEU A 33 0.08 20.78 8.39
CA LEU A 33 -1.06 21.32 7.67
C LEU A 33 -0.91 22.83 7.52
N ALA A 34 -0.70 23.30 6.29
CA ALA A 34 -0.50 24.71 6.00
C ALA A 34 -1.81 25.48 5.74
N GLU A 35 -2.92 24.81 5.42
CA GLU A 35 -4.20 25.45 5.09
C GLU A 35 -4.69 26.42 6.16
N PRO A 36 -4.65 26.12 7.48
CA PRO A 36 -5.08 27.08 8.50
C PRO A 36 -4.23 28.35 8.51
N LEU A 37 -2.94 28.27 8.15
CA LEU A 37 -2.07 29.44 8.04
C LEU A 37 -2.39 30.27 6.81
N VAL A 38 -2.70 29.62 5.68
CA VAL A 38 -3.19 30.30 4.47
C VAL A 38 -4.50 31.01 4.77
N LYS A 39 -5.44 30.33 5.40
CA LYS A 39 -6.75 30.89 5.80
C LYS A 39 -6.58 32.10 6.71
N HIS A 40 -5.67 32.07 7.66
CA HIS A 40 -5.40 33.20 8.55
C HIS A 40 -4.83 34.40 7.81
N ARG A 41 -3.94 34.15 6.84
CA ARG A 41 -3.26 35.18 6.04
C ARG A 41 -4.18 35.79 4.96
N TYR A 42 -5.03 34.95 4.37
CA TYR A 42 -5.90 35.28 3.24
C TYR A 42 -7.34 34.86 3.52
N PRO A 43 -8.23 35.76 3.97
CA PRO A 43 -9.62 35.42 4.22
C PRO A 43 -10.38 34.88 2.99
N ASP A 44 -9.94 35.26 1.79
CA ASP A 44 -10.49 34.88 0.49
C ASP A 44 -9.84 33.61 -0.10
N TYR A 45 -9.04 32.87 0.65
CA TYR A 45 -8.26 31.72 0.20
C TYR A 45 -9.07 30.66 -0.57
N LYS A 46 -10.37 30.57 -0.33
CA LYS A 46 -11.26 29.63 -1.04
C LYS A 46 -11.44 29.95 -2.53
N THR A 47 -11.08 31.17 -2.94
CA THR A 47 -11.10 31.58 -4.35
C THR A 47 -9.79 31.22 -5.07
N PHE A 48 -8.78 30.74 -4.36
CA PHE A 48 -7.49 30.39 -4.93
C PHE A 48 -7.61 29.13 -5.78
N ASP A 49 -7.04 29.19 -6.97
CA ASP A 49 -6.80 27.98 -7.76
C ASP A 49 -5.66 27.14 -7.14
N GLU A 50 -5.47 25.94 -7.66
CA GLU A 50 -4.45 25.01 -7.15
C GLU A 50 -3.03 25.62 -7.25
N LYS A 51 -2.74 26.37 -8.30
CA LYS A 51 -1.41 26.97 -8.50
C LYS A 51 -1.14 28.06 -7.47
N ARG A 52 -2.09 28.96 -7.25
CA ARG A 52 -1.98 30.01 -6.25
C ARG A 52 -1.88 29.41 -4.86
N MET A 53 -2.70 28.42 -4.53
CA MET A 53 -2.63 27.72 -3.24
C MET A 53 -1.23 27.10 -3.04
N ALA A 54 -0.67 26.43 -4.05
CA ALA A 54 0.67 25.84 -3.97
C ALA A 54 1.76 26.90 -3.72
N VAL A 55 1.68 28.07 -4.36
CA VAL A 55 2.63 29.19 -4.17
C VAL A 55 2.54 29.73 -2.74
N GLU A 56 1.34 29.95 -2.20
CA GLU A 56 1.17 30.49 -0.86
C GLU A 56 1.65 29.48 0.20
N VAL A 57 1.37 28.20 0.04
CA VAL A 57 1.89 27.14 0.89
C VAL A 57 3.41 27.04 0.78
N ASP A 58 3.98 27.21 -0.42
CA ASP A 58 5.44 27.22 -0.63
C ASP A 58 6.12 28.38 0.10
N THR A 59 5.48 29.55 0.08
CA THR A 59 5.94 30.74 0.82
C THR A 59 5.95 30.47 2.32
N ILE A 60 4.85 29.93 2.89
CA ILE A 60 4.75 29.58 4.31
C ILE A 60 5.82 28.53 4.68
N ALA A 61 5.99 27.52 3.85
CA ALA A 61 6.99 26.47 4.07
C ALA A 61 8.44 27.05 4.06
N THR A 62 8.71 28.02 3.18
CA THR A 62 10.00 28.72 3.11
C THR A 62 10.25 29.57 4.37
N GLU A 63 9.27 30.31 4.81
CA GLU A 63 9.34 31.08 6.05
C GLU A 63 9.57 30.17 7.26
N THR A 64 8.86 29.04 7.32
CA THR A 64 9.02 28.02 8.37
C THR A 64 10.40 27.40 8.35
N GLN A 65 10.93 27.07 7.18
CA GLN A 65 12.30 26.56 7.02
C GLN A 65 13.34 27.58 7.54
N THR A 66 13.20 28.83 7.14
CA THR A 66 14.13 29.91 7.56
C THR A 66 14.10 30.09 9.07
N PHE A 67 12.90 30.10 9.66
CA PHE A 67 12.73 30.19 11.10
C PHE A 67 13.39 29.02 11.84
N LEU A 68 13.12 27.77 11.40
CA LEU A 68 13.66 26.58 12.04
C LEU A 68 15.18 26.50 11.93
N ASN A 69 15.76 26.86 10.78
CA ASN A 69 17.21 26.88 10.62
C ASN A 69 17.88 27.93 11.53
N SER A 70 17.28 29.12 11.64
CA SER A 70 17.75 30.14 12.60
C SER A 70 17.64 29.65 14.05
N PHE A 71 16.61 28.88 14.37
CA PHE A 71 16.45 28.28 15.68
C PHE A 71 17.52 27.20 15.93
N TYR A 72 17.86 26.38 14.94
CA TYR A 72 18.94 25.39 15.04
C TYR A 72 20.30 26.04 15.25
N ASP A 73 20.59 27.14 14.54
CA ASP A 73 21.82 27.94 14.77
C ASP A 73 21.91 28.38 16.24
N MET A 74 20.84 29.00 16.75
CA MET A 74 20.75 29.46 18.13
C MET A 74 20.88 28.30 19.14
N LEU A 75 20.24 27.18 18.87
CA LEU A 75 20.29 26.00 19.73
C LEU A 75 21.68 25.41 19.79
N ALA A 76 22.38 25.31 18.64
CA ALA A 76 23.76 24.83 18.56
C ALA A 76 24.68 25.70 19.38
N GLU A 77 24.60 27.02 19.25
CA GLU A 77 25.48 27.95 19.98
C GLU A 77 25.18 27.99 21.47
N ARG A 78 23.90 28.13 21.86
CA ARG A 78 23.53 28.37 23.27
C ARG A 78 23.45 27.12 24.12
N LEU A 79 23.02 25.99 23.53
CA LEU A 79 22.80 24.75 24.27
C LEU A 79 23.95 23.76 24.13
N PHE A 80 24.52 23.66 22.94
CA PHE A 80 25.56 22.69 22.64
C PHE A 80 26.97 23.32 22.55
N PHE A 81 27.09 24.65 22.65
CA PHE A 81 28.34 25.40 22.54
C PHE A 81 29.12 25.11 21.25
N ILE A 82 28.39 24.87 20.17
CA ILE A 82 28.88 24.59 18.82
C ILE A 82 28.65 25.84 17.96
N PRO A 83 29.71 26.46 17.40
CA PRO A 83 29.57 27.59 16.49
C PRO A 83 28.68 27.27 15.31
N LYS A 84 27.90 28.25 14.83
CA LYS A 84 26.95 28.13 13.75
C LYS A 84 27.52 27.43 12.51
N GLU A 85 28.73 27.75 12.12
CA GLU A 85 29.39 27.19 10.93
C GLU A 85 29.92 25.75 11.11
N LYS A 86 29.87 25.21 12.34
CA LYS A 86 30.36 23.87 12.65
C LYS A 86 29.25 22.81 12.84
N HIS A 87 28.01 23.22 13.07
CA HIS A 87 26.93 22.25 13.17
C HIS A 87 26.41 21.84 11.79
N ARG A 88 25.64 20.76 11.77
CA ARG A 88 25.05 20.17 10.54
C ARG A 88 23.52 20.10 10.59
N LEU A 89 22.90 20.72 11.58
CA LEU A 89 21.45 20.74 11.72
C LEU A 89 20.87 21.70 10.69
N GLU A 90 20.20 21.15 9.71
CA GLU A 90 19.52 21.91 8.66
C GLU A 90 18.23 21.18 8.29
N ILE A 91 17.12 21.92 8.22
CA ILE A 91 15.86 21.42 7.64
C ILE A 91 15.64 22.06 6.27
N LYS A 92 15.16 21.25 5.33
CA LYS A 92 14.84 21.68 3.96
C LYS A 92 13.41 21.32 3.62
N LYS A 93 12.75 22.23 2.95
CA LYS A 93 11.48 21.99 2.31
C LYS A 93 11.68 21.01 1.15
N GLU A 94 11.02 19.84 1.18
CA GLU A 94 11.15 18.85 0.13
C GLU A 94 9.99 18.88 -0.85
N PHE A 95 8.76 18.90 -0.34
CA PHE A 95 7.57 18.85 -1.19
C PHE A 95 6.36 19.55 -0.57
N ILE A 96 5.38 19.84 -1.42
CA ILE A 96 4.04 20.29 -1.06
C ILE A 96 3.04 19.33 -1.66
N SER A 97 2.07 18.92 -0.83
CA SER A 97 0.98 18.05 -1.22
C SER A 97 -0.35 18.77 -1.07
N LYS A 98 -1.24 18.62 -2.06
CA LYS A 98 -2.60 19.17 -1.99
C LYS A 98 -3.53 18.33 -1.11
N ALA A 99 -3.21 17.06 -0.93
CA ALA A 99 -3.94 16.17 -0.06
C ALA A 99 -3.02 15.08 0.49
N GLY A 100 -3.33 14.57 1.68
CA GLY A 100 -2.59 13.48 2.31
C GLY A 100 -3.50 12.61 3.17
N PHE A 101 -3.17 11.32 3.23
CA PHE A 101 -3.92 10.31 3.95
C PHE A 101 -2.95 9.41 4.72
N TRP A 102 -2.98 9.46 6.04
CA TRP A 102 -2.12 8.70 6.95
C TRP A 102 -2.92 7.59 7.63
N VAL A 103 -2.61 6.34 7.30
CA VAL A 103 -3.27 5.16 7.87
C VAL A 103 -2.62 4.77 9.19
N ALA A 104 -1.30 4.84 9.24
CA ALA A 104 -0.50 4.51 10.41
C ALA A 104 0.92 5.08 10.27
N LYS A 105 1.76 4.95 11.32
CA LYS A 105 3.18 5.30 11.24
C LYS A 105 3.84 4.60 10.05
N LYS A 106 4.53 5.37 9.19
CA LYS A 106 5.20 4.91 7.95
C LYS A 106 4.25 4.29 6.89
N ARG A 107 2.95 4.50 7.02
CA ARG A 107 1.94 4.00 6.07
C ARG A 107 1.00 5.13 5.66
N TYR A 108 1.27 5.76 4.52
CA TYR A 108 0.50 6.91 4.05
C TYR A 108 0.53 7.05 2.53
N ALA A 109 -0.37 7.85 2.01
CA ALA A 109 -0.41 8.30 0.63
C ALA A 109 -0.59 9.82 0.60
N GLN A 110 0.05 10.48 -0.36
CA GLN A 110 -0.08 11.92 -0.55
C GLN A 110 -0.03 12.28 -2.03
N TRP A 111 -0.71 13.36 -2.38
CA TRP A 111 -0.71 13.88 -3.75
C TRP A 111 0.15 15.12 -3.81
N MET A 112 1.38 14.94 -4.29
CA MET A 112 2.35 16.02 -4.40
C MET A 112 2.05 16.92 -5.61
N VAL A 113 2.12 18.23 -5.39
CA VAL A 113 2.01 19.27 -6.42
C VAL A 113 3.32 20.02 -6.65
N LEU A 114 4.23 19.98 -5.68
CA LEU A 114 5.56 20.57 -5.79
C LEU A 114 6.58 19.62 -5.13
N LYS A 115 7.73 19.41 -5.78
CA LYS A 115 8.85 18.67 -5.22
C LYS A 115 10.17 19.39 -5.51
N ASN A 116 10.92 19.75 -4.46
CA ASN A 116 12.17 20.51 -4.57
C ASN A 116 12.03 21.80 -5.42
N GLY A 117 10.90 22.51 -5.30
CA GLY A 117 10.62 23.69 -6.07
C GLY A 117 10.12 23.43 -7.51
N ILE A 118 10.04 22.19 -7.95
CA ILE A 118 9.58 21.81 -9.31
C ILE A 118 8.12 21.36 -9.24
N PRO A 119 7.21 21.96 -10.04
CA PRO A 119 5.83 21.50 -10.13
C PRO A 119 5.75 20.02 -10.55
N CYS A 120 4.85 19.28 -9.91
CA CYS A 120 4.58 17.88 -10.25
C CYS A 120 3.10 17.57 -9.98
N ASP A 121 2.63 16.46 -10.51
CA ASP A 121 1.31 15.88 -10.21
C ASP A 121 1.51 14.39 -9.95
N LYS A 122 1.84 14.05 -8.71
CA LYS A 122 2.29 12.71 -8.38
C LYS A 122 1.68 12.18 -7.10
N LEU A 123 1.07 10.98 -7.19
CA LEU A 123 0.74 10.17 -6.03
C LEU A 123 2.03 9.55 -5.47
N ASP A 124 2.39 9.91 -4.24
CA ASP A 124 3.46 9.28 -3.47
C ASP A 124 2.85 8.40 -2.37
N VAL A 125 3.27 7.14 -2.34
CA VAL A 125 2.74 6.14 -1.41
C VAL A 125 3.89 5.50 -0.67
N LYS A 126 3.79 5.47 0.66
CA LYS A 126 4.80 4.86 1.54
C LYS A 126 4.17 3.78 2.42
N GLY A 127 4.86 2.65 2.52
CA GLY A 127 4.54 1.57 3.44
C GLY A 127 3.21 0.84 3.22
N LEU A 128 2.41 1.24 2.23
CA LEU A 128 1.19 0.54 1.84
C LEU A 128 1.50 -0.60 0.86
N ASP A 129 0.67 -1.64 0.87
CA ASP A 129 0.91 -2.84 0.04
C ASP A 129 0.91 -2.55 -1.46
N VAL A 130 0.22 -1.51 -1.88
CA VAL A 130 0.12 -1.08 -3.29
C VAL A 130 1.47 -0.85 -3.97
N VAL A 131 2.51 -0.53 -3.23
CA VAL A 131 3.88 -0.33 -3.79
C VAL A 131 4.77 -1.57 -3.71
N ARG A 132 4.27 -2.68 -3.15
CA ARG A 132 5.06 -3.92 -3.02
C ARG A 132 5.04 -4.72 -4.31
N SER A 133 6.19 -5.14 -4.78
CA SER A 133 6.33 -5.98 -5.99
C SER A 133 5.65 -7.35 -5.89
N SER A 134 5.44 -7.86 -4.69
CA SER A 134 4.72 -9.11 -4.44
C SER A 134 3.20 -8.97 -4.50
N PHE A 135 2.68 -7.75 -4.49
CA PHE A 135 1.25 -7.50 -4.54
C PHE A 135 0.71 -7.64 -5.96
N PRO A 136 -0.44 -8.29 -6.19
CA PRO A 136 -0.93 -8.55 -7.53
C PRO A 136 -1.22 -7.27 -8.31
N LYS A 137 -0.88 -7.25 -9.60
CA LYS A 137 -0.91 -6.03 -10.42
C LYS A 137 -2.31 -5.41 -10.53
N ALA A 138 -3.34 -6.22 -10.72
CA ALA A 138 -4.71 -5.71 -10.80
C ALA A 138 -5.15 -5.04 -9.49
N PHE A 139 -4.71 -5.56 -8.34
CA PHE A 139 -5.00 -4.96 -7.04
C PHE A 139 -4.17 -3.69 -6.78
N GLN A 140 -2.93 -3.63 -7.28
CA GLN A 140 -2.13 -2.40 -7.24
C GLN A 140 -2.83 -1.26 -7.97
N GLU A 141 -3.32 -1.53 -9.17
CA GLU A 141 -4.04 -0.57 -10.00
C GLU A 141 -5.33 -0.10 -9.32
N GLN A 142 -6.11 -1.05 -8.80
CA GLN A 142 -7.35 -0.76 -8.07
C GLN A 142 -7.12 0.07 -6.81
N MET A 143 -6.15 -0.32 -5.97
CA MET A 143 -5.84 0.42 -4.74
C MET A 143 -5.23 1.79 -5.02
N SER A 144 -4.41 1.93 -6.07
CA SER A 144 -3.88 3.24 -6.47
C SER A 144 -4.99 4.17 -6.93
N GLY A 145 -5.96 3.65 -7.70
CA GLY A 145 -7.16 4.39 -8.10
C GLY A 145 -7.99 4.82 -6.89
N MET A 146 -8.23 3.90 -5.96
CA MET A 146 -8.98 4.18 -4.73
C MET A 146 -8.29 5.25 -3.85
N LEU A 147 -6.97 5.17 -3.68
CA LEU A 147 -6.22 6.19 -2.94
C LEU A 147 -6.33 7.57 -3.59
N LYS A 148 -6.29 7.65 -4.92
CA LYS A 148 -6.54 8.90 -5.64
C LYS A 148 -7.94 9.43 -5.40
N ASP A 149 -8.95 8.57 -5.48
CA ASP A 149 -10.35 8.95 -5.25
C ASP A 149 -10.55 9.49 -3.82
N ILE A 150 -9.97 8.83 -2.80
CA ILE A 150 -9.97 9.29 -1.40
C ILE A 150 -9.30 10.65 -1.28
N LEU A 151 -8.12 10.83 -1.86
CA LEU A 151 -7.39 12.11 -1.83
C LEU A 151 -8.10 13.23 -2.59
N MET A 152 -8.99 12.88 -3.53
CA MET A 152 -9.87 13.82 -4.24
C MET A 152 -11.17 14.11 -3.46
N GLY A 153 -11.33 13.56 -2.25
CA GLY A 153 -12.51 13.77 -1.40
C GLY A 153 -13.76 12.98 -1.82
N LYS A 154 -13.58 11.88 -2.57
CA LYS A 154 -14.69 10.96 -2.84
C LYS A 154 -15.11 10.26 -1.55
N ASP A 155 -16.40 10.05 -1.39
CA ASP A 155 -17.00 9.40 -0.23
C ASP A 155 -16.90 7.87 -0.26
N ASN A 156 -17.34 7.24 0.81
CA ASN A 156 -17.34 5.80 0.94
C ASN A 156 -18.25 5.10 -0.07
N GLU A 157 -19.41 5.68 -0.39
CA GLU A 157 -20.36 5.09 -1.34
C GLU A 157 -19.75 4.96 -2.75
N TYR A 158 -19.03 6.01 -3.18
CA TYR A 158 -18.31 5.99 -4.45
C TYR A 158 -17.21 4.91 -4.47
N VAL A 159 -16.44 4.80 -3.38
CA VAL A 159 -15.35 3.82 -3.26
C VAL A 159 -15.92 2.39 -3.19
N ASP A 160 -16.99 2.16 -2.41
CA ASP A 160 -17.68 0.87 -2.32
C ASP A 160 -18.18 0.39 -3.68
N LYS A 161 -18.81 1.28 -4.45
CA LYS A 161 -19.26 0.97 -5.80
C LYS A 161 -18.13 0.47 -6.70
N LYS A 162 -16.96 1.17 -6.69
CA LYS A 162 -15.78 0.75 -7.46
C LYS A 162 -15.21 -0.59 -6.99
N LEU A 163 -15.21 -0.86 -5.69
CA LEU A 163 -14.77 -2.15 -5.16
C LEU A 163 -15.67 -3.30 -5.59
N LEU A 164 -16.99 -3.08 -5.59
CA LEU A 164 -17.98 -4.05 -6.07
C LEU A 164 -17.84 -4.30 -7.58
N GLU A 165 -17.65 -3.26 -8.37
CA GLU A 165 -17.39 -3.37 -9.81
C GLU A 165 -16.10 -4.16 -10.08
N PHE A 166 -15.04 -3.88 -9.35
CA PHE A 166 -13.80 -4.64 -9.46
C PHE A 166 -13.97 -6.11 -9.09
N LYS A 167 -14.66 -6.41 -7.97
CA LYS A 167 -14.97 -7.78 -7.55
C LYS A 167 -15.73 -8.55 -8.64
N SER A 168 -16.75 -7.93 -9.21
CA SER A 168 -17.54 -8.53 -10.27
C SER A 168 -16.72 -8.81 -11.54
N ASN A 169 -15.76 -7.95 -11.85
CA ASN A 169 -14.91 -8.08 -13.02
C ASN A 169 -13.74 -9.06 -12.83
N MET A 170 -13.44 -9.46 -11.59
CA MET A 170 -12.30 -10.35 -11.30
C MET A 170 -12.38 -11.71 -12.01
N ILE A 171 -13.59 -12.20 -12.28
CA ILE A 171 -13.77 -13.47 -12.99
C ILE A 171 -13.17 -13.44 -14.40
N ASN A 172 -13.13 -12.27 -15.02
CA ASN A 172 -12.63 -12.06 -16.37
C ASN A 172 -11.13 -11.69 -16.40
N LEU A 173 -10.50 -11.46 -15.24
CA LEU A 173 -9.10 -11.09 -15.21
C LEU A 173 -8.20 -12.30 -15.46
N PRO A 174 -7.15 -12.17 -16.28
CA PRO A 174 -6.14 -13.21 -16.42
C PRO A 174 -5.50 -13.55 -15.07
N VAL A 175 -5.23 -14.84 -14.81
CA VAL A 175 -4.66 -15.30 -13.54
C VAL A 175 -3.36 -14.56 -13.20
N ASN A 176 -2.52 -14.29 -14.17
CA ASN A 176 -1.24 -13.60 -13.93
C ASN A 176 -1.38 -12.16 -13.43
N LYS A 177 -2.57 -11.54 -13.56
CA LYS A 177 -2.88 -10.20 -13.03
C LYS A 177 -3.33 -10.21 -11.58
N ILE A 178 -3.89 -11.34 -11.12
CA ILE A 178 -4.40 -11.53 -9.75
C ILE A 178 -3.48 -12.40 -8.89
N ALA A 179 -2.49 -13.05 -9.49
CA ALA A 179 -1.50 -13.87 -8.79
C ALA A 179 -0.53 -13.03 -7.98
N LYS A 180 -0.12 -13.57 -6.84
CA LYS A 180 0.89 -12.97 -5.95
C LYS A 180 2.30 -13.26 -6.45
N GLY A 181 3.20 -12.29 -6.29
CA GLY A 181 4.63 -12.52 -6.50
C GLY A 181 5.29 -13.16 -5.28
N GLY A 182 6.27 -14.01 -5.50
CA GLY A 182 7.09 -14.59 -4.45
C GLY A 182 8.50 -14.93 -4.93
N ALA A 183 9.49 -14.74 -4.07
CA ALA A 183 10.85 -15.24 -4.29
C ALA A 183 11.02 -16.54 -3.50
N ILE A 184 11.36 -17.61 -4.20
CA ILE A 184 11.51 -18.94 -3.60
C ILE A 184 12.83 -19.01 -2.84
N LYS A 185 12.77 -19.54 -1.63
CA LYS A 185 13.94 -19.78 -0.78
C LYS A 185 13.76 -21.06 0.02
N GLU A 186 14.87 -21.77 0.24
CA GLU A 186 14.93 -22.95 1.09
C GLU A 186 13.94 -24.08 0.67
N LEU A 187 13.76 -24.31 -0.64
CA LEU A 187 12.86 -25.37 -1.12
C LEU A 187 13.13 -26.72 -0.47
N SER A 188 14.41 -27.13 -0.40
CA SER A 188 14.82 -28.42 0.17
C SER A 188 14.47 -28.57 1.65
N LYS A 189 14.44 -27.48 2.41
CA LYS A 189 14.05 -27.48 3.82
C LYS A 189 12.58 -27.84 4.02
N TYR A 190 11.73 -27.43 3.09
CA TYR A 190 10.29 -27.61 3.17
C TYR A 190 9.76 -28.74 2.29
N ASP A 191 10.60 -29.32 1.39
CA ASP A 191 10.23 -30.43 0.50
C ASP A 191 10.47 -31.81 1.14
N ASN A 192 10.60 -31.89 2.44
CA ASN A 192 10.80 -33.13 3.20
C ASN A 192 9.47 -33.75 3.68
N GLY A 193 8.34 -33.22 3.24
CA GLY A 193 7.02 -33.60 3.71
C GLY A 193 6.63 -35.05 3.38
N THR A 194 5.94 -35.68 4.31
CA THR A 194 5.32 -37.01 4.14
C THR A 194 4.23 -36.96 3.07
N TRP A 195 4.39 -37.81 2.05
CA TRP A 195 3.45 -37.92 0.95
C TRP A 195 2.37 -38.93 1.28
N ARG A 196 1.09 -38.59 1.09
CA ARG A 196 0.01 -39.58 1.05
C ARG A 196 -0.17 -40.11 -0.37
N LYS A 197 -0.19 -41.43 -0.51
CA LYS A 197 -0.52 -42.14 -1.74
C LYS A 197 -2.00 -42.55 -1.77
N ASP A 198 -2.92 -41.59 -1.68
CA ASP A 198 -4.35 -41.95 -1.56
C ASP A 198 -5.08 -42.04 -2.92
N SER A 199 -4.48 -41.60 -4.03
CA SER A 199 -5.14 -41.59 -5.34
C SER A 199 -4.17 -41.60 -6.51
N GLY A 200 -3.00 -42.24 -6.39
CA GLY A 200 -1.97 -42.16 -7.43
C GLY A 200 -1.17 -40.84 -7.41
N LEU A 201 -1.60 -39.86 -6.67
CA LEU A 201 -0.92 -38.61 -6.36
C LEU A 201 -0.41 -38.63 -4.93
N SER A 202 0.85 -38.31 -4.77
CA SER A 202 1.40 -38.05 -3.43
C SER A 202 1.05 -36.64 -3.02
N ILE A 203 -0.03 -36.45 -2.25
CA ILE A 203 -0.39 -35.14 -1.68
C ILE A 203 0.56 -34.85 -0.51
N ALA A 204 1.36 -33.81 -0.64
CA ALA A 204 2.23 -33.40 0.44
C ALA A 204 1.45 -32.74 1.57
N ARG A 205 1.62 -33.20 2.78
CA ARG A 205 1.33 -32.40 3.95
C ARG A 205 2.56 -31.55 4.25
N PHE A 206 2.38 -30.26 4.13
CA PHE A 206 3.41 -29.30 4.54
C PHE A 206 3.37 -29.10 6.06
N GLU A 207 4.51 -28.92 6.67
CA GLU A 207 4.59 -28.56 8.08
C GLU A 207 3.96 -27.18 8.33
N LYS A 208 3.44 -27.01 9.57
CA LYS A 208 2.92 -25.71 10.00
C LYS A 208 4.02 -24.65 9.92
N GLY A 209 3.74 -23.52 9.27
CA GLY A 209 4.71 -22.44 9.09
C GLY A 209 5.44 -22.45 7.74
N THR A 210 5.25 -23.48 6.90
CA THR A 210 5.78 -23.43 5.51
C THR A 210 5.14 -22.25 4.75
N PRO A 211 5.95 -21.31 4.18
CA PRO A 211 5.41 -20.16 3.47
C PRO A 211 4.58 -20.59 2.24
N ALA A 212 3.44 -19.91 2.00
CA ALA A 212 2.51 -20.30 0.94
C ALA A 212 3.14 -20.32 -0.47
N HIS A 213 4.01 -19.34 -0.79
CA HIS A 213 4.72 -19.31 -2.07
C HIS A 213 5.72 -20.47 -2.23
N VAL A 214 6.34 -20.94 -1.13
CA VAL A 214 7.24 -22.09 -1.15
C VAL A 214 6.43 -23.38 -1.35
N LYS A 215 5.29 -23.53 -0.65
CA LYS A 215 4.34 -24.62 -0.90
C LYS A 215 3.95 -24.67 -2.38
N ALA A 216 3.58 -23.51 -2.92
CA ALA A 216 3.17 -23.38 -4.32
C ALA A 216 4.27 -23.80 -5.30
N GLY A 217 5.53 -23.42 -5.06
CA GLY A 217 6.69 -23.81 -5.87
C GLY A 217 6.97 -25.31 -5.79
N ILE A 218 6.93 -25.90 -4.60
CA ILE A 218 7.08 -27.34 -4.43
C ILE A 218 5.96 -28.09 -5.16
N THR A 219 4.71 -27.61 -5.03
CA THR A 219 3.56 -28.19 -5.72
C THR A 219 3.74 -28.16 -7.24
N TYR A 220 4.21 -27.03 -7.81
CA TYR A 220 4.53 -26.93 -9.24
C TYR A 220 5.53 -27.99 -9.68
N ASN A 221 6.67 -28.13 -8.98
CA ASN A 221 7.70 -29.12 -9.32
C ASN A 221 7.18 -30.56 -9.28
N ARG A 222 6.21 -30.84 -8.46
CA ARG A 222 5.59 -32.15 -8.34
C ARG A 222 4.58 -32.40 -9.46
N LEU A 223 3.80 -31.38 -9.83
CA LEU A 223 2.90 -31.46 -10.98
C LEU A 223 3.66 -31.63 -12.29
N LEU A 224 4.88 -31.09 -12.44
CA LEU A 224 5.75 -31.40 -13.60
C LEU A 224 6.01 -32.89 -13.74
N LYS A 225 6.24 -33.59 -12.63
CA LYS A 225 6.45 -35.06 -12.64
C LYS A 225 5.14 -35.80 -12.87
N PHE A 226 4.06 -35.35 -12.23
CA PHE A 226 2.72 -35.95 -12.34
C PHE A 226 2.19 -35.92 -13.78
N PHE A 227 2.28 -34.75 -14.44
CA PHE A 227 1.88 -34.59 -15.85
C PHE A 227 2.96 -35.10 -16.86
N ASN A 228 4.03 -35.74 -16.36
CA ASN A 228 5.14 -36.23 -17.18
C ASN A 228 5.70 -35.18 -18.15
N CYS A 229 5.82 -33.92 -17.70
CA CYS A 229 6.32 -32.82 -18.52
C CYS A 229 7.64 -32.19 -18.00
N ALA A 230 8.26 -32.79 -16.97
CA ALA A 230 9.52 -32.33 -16.39
C ALA A 230 10.71 -32.33 -17.37
N TYR A 231 10.64 -33.06 -18.47
CA TYR A 231 11.67 -33.07 -19.51
C TYR A 231 11.63 -31.87 -20.47
N LYS A 232 10.49 -31.16 -20.50
CA LYS A 232 10.27 -29.95 -21.34
C LYS A 232 10.30 -28.65 -20.56
N HIS A 233 10.02 -28.74 -19.27
CA HIS A 233 9.82 -27.55 -18.42
C HIS A 233 10.76 -27.62 -17.22
N GLU A 234 11.46 -26.53 -16.98
CA GLU A 234 12.38 -26.43 -15.84
C GLU A 234 11.63 -26.34 -14.51
N PRO A 235 12.09 -27.09 -13.49
CA PRO A 235 11.54 -26.93 -12.14
C PRO A 235 11.84 -25.53 -11.57
N ILE A 236 11.03 -25.12 -10.62
CA ILE A 236 11.28 -23.95 -9.79
C ILE A 236 12.40 -24.27 -8.81
N ARG A 237 13.37 -23.35 -8.65
CA ARG A 237 14.56 -23.50 -7.81
C ARG A 237 14.64 -22.35 -6.79
N ASP A 238 15.53 -22.49 -5.81
CA ASP A 238 15.87 -21.41 -4.90
C ASP A 238 16.44 -20.22 -5.68
N GLY A 239 15.94 -19.01 -5.37
CA GLY A 239 16.25 -17.77 -6.08
C GLY A 239 15.23 -17.37 -7.15
N ASP A 240 14.43 -18.31 -7.63
CA ASP A 240 13.43 -18.01 -8.66
C ASP A 240 12.34 -17.07 -8.13
N LYS A 241 11.93 -16.14 -8.99
CA LYS A 241 10.74 -15.31 -8.77
C LYS A 241 9.57 -15.96 -9.50
N VAL A 242 8.53 -16.25 -8.75
CA VAL A 242 7.33 -16.92 -9.27
C VAL A 242 6.08 -16.11 -9.00
N LYS A 243 5.03 -16.39 -9.75
CA LYS A 243 3.66 -16.07 -9.43
C LYS A 243 2.99 -17.27 -8.79
N TRP A 244 2.05 -17.04 -7.89
CA TRP A 244 1.32 -18.10 -7.22
C TRP A 244 -0.08 -17.67 -6.84
N VAL A 245 -0.99 -18.63 -6.71
CA VAL A 245 -2.40 -18.42 -6.38
C VAL A 245 -2.86 -19.39 -5.30
N TYR A 246 -3.92 -19.01 -4.60
CA TYR A 246 -4.74 -19.93 -3.82
C TYR A 246 -5.68 -20.71 -4.75
N LEU A 247 -5.99 -21.94 -4.37
CA LEU A 247 -6.87 -22.83 -5.13
C LEU A 247 -8.12 -23.15 -4.28
N LYS A 248 -9.26 -23.23 -4.96
CA LYS A 248 -10.50 -23.83 -4.43
C LYS A 248 -10.31 -25.31 -4.20
N THR A 249 -11.25 -25.95 -3.51
CA THR A 249 -11.31 -27.40 -3.40
C THR A 249 -11.18 -28.04 -4.78
N ASN A 250 -10.23 -28.95 -4.93
CA ASN A 250 -9.88 -29.58 -6.19
C ASN A 250 -9.54 -31.07 -6.00
N PRO A 251 -9.58 -31.89 -7.07
CA PRO A 251 -9.38 -33.34 -6.98
C PRO A 251 -8.00 -33.74 -6.44
N LEU A 252 -7.02 -32.85 -6.52
CA LEU A 252 -5.65 -33.11 -6.08
C LEU A 252 -5.42 -32.66 -4.61
N GLY A 253 -6.39 -32.03 -3.97
CA GLY A 253 -6.29 -31.51 -2.60
C GLY A 253 -5.19 -30.44 -2.42
N LEU A 254 -4.91 -29.65 -3.45
CA LEU A 254 -3.89 -28.63 -3.44
C LEU A 254 -4.46 -27.29 -2.96
N ASP A 255 -3.75 -26.62 -2.04
CA ASP A 255 -4.16 -25.30 -1.51
C ASP A 255 -3.59 -24.13 -2.30
N THR A 256 -2.38 -24.32 -2.87
CA THR A 256 -1.64 -23.27 -3.57
C THR A 256 -0.87 -23.86 -4.74
N LEU A 257 -0.70 -23.06 -5.80
CA LEU A 257 0.08 -23.47 -6.97
C LEU A 257 0.82 -22.27 -7.56
N ALA A 258 2.10 -22.47 -7.88
CA ALA A 258 2.95 -21.48 -8.54
C ALA A 258 2.98 -21.69 -10.04
N PHE A 259 3.45 -20.66 -10.76
CA PHE A 259 3.80 -20.69 -12.17
C PHE A 259 4.85 -19.60 -12.45
N LYS A 260 5.60 -19.76 -13.53
CA LYS A 260 6.70 -18.85 -13.89
C LYS A 260 6.25 -17.64 -14.70
N ASP A 261 5.02 -17.68 -15.27
CA ASP A 261 4.45 -16.70 -16.19
C ASP A 261 5.16 -16.65 -17.57
N TYR A 262 5.95 -17.67 -17.85
CA TYR A 262 6.54 -17.92 -19.15
C TYR A 262 6.82 -19.43 -19.32
N ASN A 263 6.48 -19.97 -20.46
CA ASN A 263 6.75 -21.39 -20.81
C ASN A 263 6.28 -22.40 -19.75
N ASP A 264 5.16 -22.13 -19.09
CA ASP A 264 4.54 -23.05 -18.14
C ASP A 264 3.81 -24.18 -18.89
N PRO A 265 3.73 -25.40 -18.32
CA PRO A 265 2.97 -26.49 -18.91
C PRO A 265 1.49 -26.13 -19.04
N LYS A 266 0.89 -26.45 -20.20
CA LYS A 266 -0.53 -26.19 -20.42
C LYS A 266 -1.41 -26.87 -19.38
N ASP A 267 -1.13 -28.12 -19.04
CA ASP A 267 -1.92 -28.88 -18.04
C ASP A 267 -1.91 -28.19 -16.67
N ILE A 268 -0.79 -27.59 -16.26
CA ILE A 268 -0.70 -26.81 -15.02
C ILE A 268 -1.51 -25.53 -15.13
N MET A 269 -1.40 -24.81 -16.25
CA MET A 269 -2.14 -23.55 -16.43
C MET A 269 -3.66 -23.80 -16.54
N ASP A 270 -4.09 -24.84 -17.24
CA ASP A 270 -5.50 -25.25 -17.32
C ASP A 270 -6.03 -25.64 -15.93
N PHE A 271 -5.21 -26.30 -15.12
CA PHE A 271 -5.56 -26.62 -13.72
C PHE A 271 -5.71 -25.35 -12.87
N ILE A 272 -4.78 -24.41 -12.99
CA ILE A 272 -4.85 -23.12 -12.28
C ILE A 272 -6.14 -22.36 -12.68
N GLU A 273 -6.40 -22.19 -13.97
CA GLU A 273 -7.59 -21.46 -14.45
C GLU A 273 -8.89 -22.07 -13.94
N ARG A 274 -8.95 -23.40 -13.85
CA ARG A 274 -10.14 -24.12 -13.37
C ARG A 274 -10.36 -23.97 -11.88
N TYR A 275 -9.30 -23.97 -11.07
CA TYR A 275 -9.40 -24.07 -9.61
C TYR A 275 -8.91 -22.84 -8.85
N VAL A 276 -8.49 -21.77 -9.51
CA VAL A 276 -8.07 -20.54 -8.82
C VAL A 276 -9.19 -19.99 -7.93
N ASP A 277 -8.85 -19.71 -6.67
CA ASP A 277 -9.78 -19.13 -5.70
C ASP A 277 -9.77 -17.60 -5.79
N ARG A 278 -10.51 -17.07 -6.76
CA ARG A 278 -10.59 -15.62 -7.00
C ARG A 278 -11.21 -14.87 -5.82
N ASP A 279 -12.21 -15.45 -5.17
CA ASP A 279 -12.88 -14.84 -4.01
C ASP A 279 -11.97 -14.80 -2.80
N GLY A 280 -11.27 -15.92 -2.51
CA GLY A 280 -10.28 -15.97 -1.43
C GLY A 280 -9.12 -15.01 -1.67
N ILE A 281 -8.64 -14.87 -2.91
CA ILE A 281 -7.61 -13.88 -3.27
C ILE A 281 -8.13 -12.46 -3.05
N TYR A 282 -9.36 -12.14 -3.46
CA TYR A 282 -9.97 -10.84 -3.25
C TYR A 282 -10.05 -10.48 -1.76
N ALA A 283 -10.58 -11.39 -0.95
CA ALA A 283 -10.70 -11.20 0.49
C ALA A 283 -9.32 -10.98 1.15
N ALA A 284 -8.34 -11.84 0.84
CA ALA A 284 -7.01 -11.78 1.44
C ALA A 284 -6.21 -10.54 1.02
N GLU A 285 -6.32 -10.14 -0.26
CA GLU A 285 -5.45 -9.11 -0.83
C GLU A 285 -6.08 -7.72 -0.88
N LEU A 286 -7.40 -7.59 -0.89
CA LEU A 286 -8.05 -6.30 -0.99
C LEU A 286 -8.91 -5.97 0.23
N GLU A 287 -9.88 -6.80 0.59
CA GLU A 287 -10.83 -6.49 1.66
C GLU A 287 -10.12 -6.17 2.99
N ASN A 288 -9.20 -7.02 3.43
CA ASN A 288 -8.47 -6.82 4.69
C ASN A 288 -7.60 -5.55 4.70
N LYS A 289 -7.13 -5.10 3.53
CA LYS A 289 -6.29 -3.89 3.41
C LYS A 289 -7.11 -2.62 3.29
N VAL A 290 -8.26 -2.73 2.65
CA VAL A 290 -9.25 -1.64 2.58
C VAL A 290 -9.82 -1.35 3.96
N ASP A 291 -10.00 -2.34 4.81
CA ASP A 291 -10.47 -2.15 6.19
C ASP A 291 -9.60 -1.17 6.99
N ASP A 292 -8.28 -1.20 6.80
CA ASP A 292 -7.38 -0.24 7.43
C ASP A 292 -7.67 1.20 6.98
N PHE A 293 -8.04 1.40 5.71
CA PHE A 293 -8.39 2.71 5.16
C PHE A 293 -9.72 3.20 5.71
N TYR A 294 -10.73 2.33 5.75
CA TYR A 294 -12.05 2.65 6.29
C TYR A 294 -11.97 3.04 7.77
N LYS A 295 -11.20 2.30 8.57
CA LYS A 295 -10.93 2.65 9.97
C LYS A 295 -10.28 4.02 10.12
N ALA A 296 -9.26 4.32 9.30
CA ALA A 296 -8.57 5.61 9.35
C ALA A 296 -9.46 6.78 8.93
N LEU A 297 -10.37 6.56 7.97
CA LEU A 297 -11.36 7.54 7.50
C LEU A 297 -12.61 7.61 8.38
N LYS A 298 -12.75 6.70 9.34
CA LYS A 298 -13.98 6.52 10.13
C LYS A 298 -15.21 6.25 9.25
N TRP A 299 -15.01 5.54 8.14
CA TRP A 299 -16.06 5.11 7.25
C TRP A 299 -16.70 3.82 7.74
N GLU A 300 -18.01 3.72 7.62
CA GLU A 300 -18.71 2.46 7.85
C GLU A 300 -18.61 1.61 6.58
N LYS A 301 -18.27 0.32 6.75
CA LYS A 301 -18.24 -0.63 5.65
C LYS A 301 -19.68 -0.94 5.27
N ALA A 302 -20.09 -0.66 4.03
CA ALA A 302 -21.34 -1.18 3.53
C ALA A 302 -21.27 -2.72 3.60
N SER A 303 -22.16 -3.35 4.36
CA SER A 303 -22.19 -4.81 4.39
C SER A 303 -22.48 -5.30 2.97
N MET A 304 -21.54 -6.03 2.36
CA MET A 304 -21.74 -6.56 1.00
C MET A 304 -22.98 -7.46 0.90
N GLU A 305 -23.45 -8.02 2.02
CA GLU A 305 -24.68 -8.78 2.14
C GLU A 305 -25.96 -7.92 2.05
N ALA A 306 -25.93 -6.70 2.60
CA ALA A 306 -27.10 -5.81 2.57
C ALA A 306 -27.43 -5.30 1.15
N ASN A 307 -26.43 -5.14 0.28
CA ASN A 307 -26.65 -4.71 -1.11
C ASN A 307 -27.20 -5.83 -2.00
N THR A 308 -26.96 -7.09 -1.67
CA THR A 308 -27.59 -8.23 -2.36
C THR A 308 -29.06 -8.34 -1.98
N ALA A 309 -29.41 -8.11 -0.71
CA ALA A 309 -30.80 -8.10 -0.25
C ALA A 309 -31.62 -6.93 -0.82
N LYS A 310 -31.05 -5.74 -0.93
CA LYS A 310 -31.75 -4.57 -1.52
C LYS A 310 -32.08 -4.73 -3.01
N LYS A 311 -31.36 -5.57 -3.77
CA LYS A 311 -31.69 -5.86 -5.18
C LYS A 311 -32.89 -6.80 -5.35
N PHE A 312 -33.28 -7.53 -4.32
CA PHE A 312 -34.43 -8.44 -4.36
C PHE A 312 -35.75 -7.86 -3.83
N PHE A 313 -35.71 -6.67 -3.22
CA PHE A 313 -36.87 -5.98 -2.68
C PHE A 313 -36.97 -4.57 -3.28
N VAL A 314 -37.35 -4.49 -4.57
CA VAL A 314 -37.90 -3.26 -5.14
C VAL A 314 -39.42 -3.45 -5.12
N PHE A 315 -40.05 -2.81 -4.15
CA PHE A 315 -41.50 -2.56 -4.17
C PHE A 315 -41.79 -1.21 -4.81
#